data_3d330654ba304022bec4e51193b2d5a9
#
_entry.id   3d330654ba304022bec4e51193b2d5a9
#
_cell.length_a   1.000
_cell.length_b   1.000
_cell.length_c   1.000
_cell.angle_alpha   90.00
_cell.angle_beta   90.00
_cell.angle_gamma   90.00
#
_symmetry.space_group_name_H-M   'P 1'
#
loop_
_entity.id
_entity.type
_entity.pdbx_description
1 polymer ?
#
loop_
_entity_poly.entity_id
_entity_poly.type
_entity_poly.pdbx_seq_one_letter_code
_entity_poly.pdbx_strand_id
1 'polypeptide(L)'
;MSPHTHKSDQDKLLNYILFEYYTETNHALYRYINIFSPVAATKSQINADFFGDPSIGQVAGKTKLIFIHGWDFTERNTDPPTDKYKKVSNLLGTWNQALEFVDNNISSVYTNYEIYVFTYRTSDYISNNGRRLIDTLNANFSSSDKVIILAHSMGGLVSRAALYHPNNTKNVIHNIVSLGTPYYGSPFSSPQYQSNDLSAISSVVGFVTGTPGGKDLGYTNGGTLGSNLLPGEYISNSYNAYLESLLGQTSKDSKVSVYYGDLAGSCSGHDIIYASGCTILNSTTPQFPNTDGIVTAYSGQMYHNPVAGRFSQSGFDHSQMSFRNPANPSNTAAAQAFFTTVITYINGL
;
A
#
# COMPACT_ATOMS: atom_id res chain seq x y z
N MET A 1 -16.50 -48.72 20.06
CA MET A 1 -16.14 -47.70 19.06
C MET A 1 -15.95 -46.38 19.78
N SER A 2 -14.75 -45.87 19.79
CA SER A 2 -14.36 -44.70 20.58
C SER A 2 -14.87 -43.39 19.94
N PRO A 3 -15.52 -42.50 20.70
CA PRO A 3 -16.03 -41.21 20.13
C PRO A 3 -14.90 -40.19 19.81
N HIS A 4 -13.65 -40.55 19.97
CA HIS A 4 -12.52 -39.61 19.80
C HIS A 4 -12.00 -39.46 18.36
N THR A 5 -12.34 -40.35 17.43
CA THR A 5 -11.89 -40.31 16.04
C THR A 5 -12.62 -39.25 15.19
N HIS A 6 -13.88 -39.00 15.47
CA HIS A 6 -14.67 -38.02 14.70
C HIS A 6 -14.29 -36.56 14.97
N LYS A 7 -13.87 -36.25 16.21
CA LYS A 7 -13.49 -34.86 16.56
C LYS A 7 -12.19 -34.43 15.88
N SER A 8 -11.22 -35.34 15.76
CA SER A 8 -9.94 -35.11 15.12
C SER A 8 -10.07 -34.85 13.60
N ASP A 9 -11.01 -35.50 12.94
CA ASP A 9 -11.23 -35.33 11.49
C ASP A 9 -12.03 -34.07 11.19
N GLN A 10 -12.95 -33.67 12.06
CA GLN A 10 -13.65 -32.39 11.99
C GLN A 10 -12.70 -31.21 12.25
N ASP A 11 -11.79 -31.33 13.22
CA ASP A 11 -10.79 -30.30 13.50
C ASP A 11 -9.77 -30.17 12.34
N LYS A 12 -9.40 -31.30 11.71
CA LYS A 12 -8.55 -31.29 10.51
C LYS A 12 -9.26 -30.68 9.30
N LEU A 13 -10.53 -31.04 9.08
CA LEU A 13 -11.35 -30.47 8.01
C LEU A 13 -11.60 -28.98 8.25
N LEU A 14 -11.85 -28.56 9.49
CA LEU A 14 -12.04 -27.17 9.86
C LEU A 14 -10.73 -26.39 9.68
N ASN A 15 -9.59 -26.96 10.08
CA ASN A 15 -8.29 -26.36 9.84
C ASN A 15 -7.95 -26.30 8.34
N TYR A 16 -8.25 -27.34 7.57
CA TYR A 16 -8.09 -27.35 6.12
C TYR A 16 -8.96 -26.28 5.47
N ILE A 17 -10.25 -26.22 5.81
CA ILE A 17 -11.18 -25.20 5.29
C ILE A 17 -10.77 -23.79 5.73
N LEU A 18 -10.37 -23.61 6.99
CA LEU A 18 -9.98 -22.29 7.50
C LEU A 18 -8.59 -21.86 7.02
N PHE A 19 -7.62 -22.76 6.92
CA PHE A 19 -6.26 -22.40 6.53
C PHE A 19 -6.04 -22.41 5.02
N GLU A 20 -6.47 -23.40 4.29
CA GLU A 20 -6.23 -23.45 2.84
C GLU A 20 -7.24 -22.60 2.06
N TYR A 21 -8.50 -22.63 2.42
CA TYR A 21 -9.51 -21.78 1.79
C TYR A 21 -9.27 -20.29 2.07
N TYR A 22 -8.81 -19.94 3.28
CA TYR A 22 -8.43 -18.58 3.64
C TYR A 22 -7.10 -18.14 2.99
N THR A 23 -6.13 -19.02 2.80
CA THR A 23 -4.84 -18.66 2.22
C THR A 23 -4.91 -18.40 0.73
N GLU A 24 -5.68 -19.18 -0.01
CA GLU A 24 -5.79 -19.01 -1.46
C GLU A 24 -6.59 -17.78 -1.90
N THR A 25 -7.50 -17.29 -1.06
CA THR A 25 -8.44 -16.23 -1.44
C THR A 25 -8.06 -14.84 -0.94
N ASN A 26 -7.15 -14.70 0.02
CA ASN A 26 -6.82 -13.43 0.66
C ASN A 26 -5.76 -12.60 -0.06
N HIS A 27 -5.06 -13.17 -1.03
CA HIS A 27 -4.04 -12.48 -1.80
C HIS A 27 -3.84 -13.15 -3.17
N ALA A 28 -3.27 -12.42 -4.10
CA ALA A 28 -2.85 -12.98 -5.38
C ALA A 28 -1.73 -12.13 -5.99
N LEU A 29 -0.83 -12.79 -6.72
CA LEU A 29 0.12 -12.15 -7.63
C LEU A 29 -0.37 -12.40 -9.05
N TYR A 30 -0.44 -11.35 -9.84
CA TYR A 30 -0.77 -11.45 -11.26
C TYR A 30 0.34 -10.83 -12.08
N ARG A 31 0.59 -11.37 -13.24
CA ARG A 31 1.36 -10.69 -14.27
C ARG A 31 0.44 -9.71 -15.00
N TYR A 32 0.87 -8.47 -15.15
CA TYR A 32 0.19 -7.51 -16.00
C TYR A 32 0.54 -7.80 -17.46
N ILE A 33 -0.47 -8.11 -18.25
CA ILE A 33 -0.30 -8.42 -19.66
C ILE A 33 -0.36 -7.13 -20.44
N ASN A 34 0.78 -6.73 -21.02
CA ASN A 34 0.86 -5.58 -21.89
C ASN A 34 -0.08 -5.73 -23.10
N ILE A 35 -0.91 -4.74 -23.33
CA ILE A 35 -1.93 -4.73 -24.35
C ILE A 35 -1.44 -4.05 -25.64
N PHE A 36 -0.17 -4.04 -25.92
CA PHE A 36 0.33 -3.59 -27.25
C PHE A 36 -0.12 -4.53 -28.38
N SER A 37 -1.40 -4.89 -28.36
CA SER A 37 -2.13 -5.33 -29.54
C SER A 37 -2.89 -4.12 -30.10
N PRO A 38 -2.94 -3.93 -31.43
CA PRO A 38 -3.67 -2.84 -32.07
C PRO A 38 -5.15 -2.71 -31.64
N VAL A 39 -5.71 -3.79 -31.09
CA VAL A 39 -7.07 -3.82 -30.54
C VAL A 39 -7.18 -3.10 -29.18
N ALA A 40 -6.09 -2.91 -28.49
CA ALA A 40 -6.09 -2.28 -27.15
C ALA A 40 -6.13 -0.75 -27.20
N ALA A 41 -5.73 -0.14 -28.29
CA ALA A 41 -5.81 1.32 -28.47
C ALA A 41 -7.23 1.89 -28.37
N THR A 42 -8.25 1.02 -28.38
CA THR A 42 -9.66 1.41 -28.25
C THR A 42 -10.24 1.13 -26.85
N LYS A 43 -9.49 0.51 -25.95
CA LYS A 43 -9.98 0.19 -24.59
C LYS A 43 -9.61 1.32 -23.62
N SER A 44 -10.60 2.09 -23.23
CA SER A 44 -10.45 3.20 -22.29
C SER A 44 -10.31 2.80 -20.81
N GLN A 45 -10.34 1.52 -20.49
CA GLN A 45 -10.26 1.02 -19.11
C GLN A 45 -9.55 -0.35 -19.04
N ILE A 46 -8.62 -0.46 -18.11
CA ILE A 46 -8.00 -1.72 -17.74
C ILE A 46 -9.01 -2.55 -16.94
N ASN A 47 -9.13 -3.82 -17.25
CA ASN A 47 -10.02 -4.77 -16.58
C ASN A 47 -9.31 -6.06 -16.19
N ALA A 48 -10.02 -7.02 -15.59
CA ALA A 48 -9.47 -8.27 -15.11
C ALA A 48 -8.80 -9.15 -16.20
N ASP A 49 -9.18 -8.96 -17.47
CA ASP A 49 -8.64 -9.75 -18.60
C ASP A 49 -7.16 -9.43 -18.90
N PHE A 50 -6.63 -8.34 -18.33
CA PHE A 50 -5.24 -7.93 -18.50
C PHE A 50 -4.29 -8.56 -17.47
N PHE A 51 -4.81 -9.40 -16.59
CA PHE A 51 -4.04 -10.04 -15.52
C PHE A 51 -3.98 -11.54 -15.74
N GLY A 52 -2.79 -12.05 -15.86
CA GLY A 52 -2.51 -13.46 -16.11
C GLY A 52 -1.70 -14.12 -15.00
N ASP A 53 -1.45 -15.40 -15.19
CA ASP A 53 -0.61 -16.21 -14.32
C ASP A 53 0.80 -15.62 -14.22
N PRO A 54 1.36 -15.46 -13.01
CA PRO A 54 2.67 -14.84 -12.80
C PRO A 54 3.83 -15.68 -13.40
N SER A 55 3.65 -16.99 -13.58
CA SER A 55 4.67 -17.89 -14.14
C SER A 55 4.76 -17.83 -15.66
N ILE A 56 3.71 -17.35 -16.34
CA ILE A 56 3.65 -17.39 -17.81
C ILE A 56 4.53 -16.29 -18.40
N GLY A 57 5.47 -16.72 -19.28
CA GLY A 57 6.28 -15.82 -20.09
C GLY A 57 7.28 -14.98 -19.30
N GLN A 58 7.75 -15.45 -18.15
CA GLN A 58 8.86 -14.80 -17.44
C GLN A 58 10.11 -14.78 -18.31
N VAL A 59 10.78 -13.63 -18.34
CA VAL A 59 12.03 -13.45 -19.07
C VAL A 59 13.19 -13.38 -18.08
N ALA A 60 14.13 -14.29 -18.22
CA ALA A 60 15.32 -14.29 -17.38
C ALA A 60 16.09 -12.96 -17.51
N GLY A 61 16.55 -12.42 -16.39
CA GLY A 61 17.32 -11.18 -16.34
C GLY A 61 16.50 -9.89 -16.37
N LYS A 62 15.20 -9.93 -16.68
CA LYS A 62 14.34 -8.75 -16.53
C LYS A 62 13.99 -8.50 -15.07
N THR A 63 14.07 -7.26 -14.65
CA THR A 63 13.62 -6.82 -13.33
C THR A 63 12.09 -6.98 -13.20
N LYS A 64 11.64 -7.47 -12.06
CA LYS A 64 10.23 -7.62 -11.74
C LYS A 64 9.77 -6.35 -11.03
N LEU A 65 8.91 -5.56 -11.66
CA LEU A 65 8.30 -4.36 -11.08
C LEU A 65 6.90 -4.72 -10.57
N ILE A 66 6.72 -4.69 -9.25
CA ILE A 66 5.48 -5.13 -8.61
C ILE A 66 4.73 -3.93 -8.06
N PHE A 67 3.50 -3.73 -8.52
CA PHE A 67 2.58 -2.72 -8.02
C PHE A 67 1.76 -3.27 -6.86
N ILE A 68 1.71 -2.55 -5.74
CA ILE A 68 0.97 -2.93 -4.54
C ILE A 68 0.03 -1.79 -4.15
N HIS A 69 -1.27 -2.11 -4.04
CA HIS A 69 -2.31 -1.12 -3.74
C HIS A 69 -2.35 -0.72 -2.26
N GLY A 70 -3.09 0.35 -1.96
CA GLY A 70 -3.34 0.84 -0.61
C GLY A 70 -4.57 0.22 0.05
N TRP A 71 -5.02 0.86 1.13
CA TRP A 71 -6.21 0.52 1.88
C TRP A 71 -7.48 0.58 1.02
N ASP A 72 -8.36 -0.40 1.21
CA ASP A 72 -9.72 -0.38 0.67
C ASP A 72 -10.73 0.01 1.75
N PHE A 73 -11.30 1.20 1.61
CA PHE A 73 -12.30 1.73 2.54
C PHE A 73 -13.63 0.95 2.56
N THR A 74 -13.86 0.09 1.59
CA THR A 74 -15.09 -0.70 1.47
C THR A 74 -14.98 -2.08 2.08
N GLU A 75 -13.77 -2.57 2.33
CA GLU A 75 -13.52 -3.91 2.83
C GLU A 75 -13.84 -4.03 4.32
N ARG A 76 -14.59 -5.08 4.69
CA ARG A 76 -14.99 -5.39 6.06
C ARG A 76 -14.31 -6.64 6.55
N ASN A 77 -14.16 -6.74 7.88
CA ASN A 77 -13.64 -7.93 8.54
C ASN A 77 -14.56 -9.16 8.35
N THR A 78 -15.86 -8.89 8.17
CA THR A 78 -16.91 -9.90 7.96
C THR A 78 -17.10 -10.27 6.50
N ASP A 79 -16.43 -9.58 5.57
CA ASP A 79 -16.58 -9.90 4.16
C ASP A 79 -16.01 -11.29 3.90
N PRO A 80 -16.72 -12.14 3.14
CA PRO A 80 -16.19 -13.44 2.76
C PRO A 80 -14.89 -13.25 1.97
N PRO A 81 -13.87 -14.10 2.17
CA PRO A 81 -12.56 -13.95 1.52
C PRO A 81 -12.57 -14.26 0.02
N THR A 82 -13.74 -14.36 -0.59
CA THR A 82 -14.02 -15.14 -1.79
C THR A 82 -13.79 -14.42 -3.10
N ASP A 83 -13.47 -13.14 -3.12
CA ASP A 83 -13.63 -12.48 -4.39
C ASP A 83 -12.28 -12.05 -5.00
N LYS A 84 -11.75 -12.88 -5.92
CA LYS A 84 -10.65 -12.47 -6.82
C LYS A 84 -10.96 -11.13 -7.51
N TYR A 85 -12.24 -10.90 -7.82
CA TYR A 85 -12.73 -9.68 -8.43
C TYR A 85 -12.58 -8.45 -7.52
N LYS A 86 -12.91 -8.57 -6.24
CA LYS A 86 -12.73 -7.48 -5.28
C LYS A 86 -11.26 -7.08 -5.16
N LYS A 87 -10.36 -8.05 -5.15
CA LYS A 87 -8.92 -7.81 -5.07
C LYS A 87 -8.38 -7.10 -6.30
N VAL A 88 -8.80 -7.51 -7.50
CA VAL A 88 -8.46 -6.84 -8.75
C VAL A 88 -9.10 -5.45 -8.81
N SER A 89 -10.32 -5.30 -8.32
CA SER A 89 -11.02 -4.02 -8.21
C SER A 89 -10.25 -3.02 -7.33
N ASN A 90 -9.71 -3.47 -6.18
CA ASN A 90 -8.90 -2.62 -5.31
C ASN A 90 -7.61 -2.17 -5.98
N LEU A 91 -6.96 -3.09 -6.68
CA LEU A 91 -5.78 -2.78 -7.47
C LEU A 91 -6.11 -1.76 -8.55
N LEU A 92 -7.19 -1.97 -9.31
CA LEU A 92 -7.63 -1.05 -10.35
C LEU A 92 -8.02 0.30 -9.78
N GLY A 93 -8.66 0.33 -8.61
CA GLY A 93 -8.97 1.57 -7.89
C GLY A 93 -7.72 2.42 -7.58
N THR A 94 -6.57 1.79 -7.38
CA THR A 94 -5.31 2.48 -7.10
C THR A 94 -4.50 2.76 -8.38
N TRP A 95 -4.32 1.77 -9.26
CA TRP A 95 -3.29 1.80 -10.29
C TRP A 95 -3.80 1.88 -11.74
N ASN A 96 -5.12 1.93 -11.96
CA ASN A 96 -5.69 1.92 -13.31
C ASN A 96 -5.08 2.99 -14.21
N GLN A 97 -5.04 4.24 -13.74
CA GLN A 97 -4.52 5.36 -14.53
C GLN A 97 -3.01 5.25 -14.77
N ALA A 98 -2.27 4.74 -13.79
CA ALA A 98 -0.84 4.51 -13.93
C ALA A 98 -0.52 3.44 -14.98
N LEU A 99 -1.21 2.31 -14.93
CA LEU A 99 -1.02 1.21 -15.88
C LEU A 99 -1.44 1.61 -17.29
N GLU A 100 -2.55 2.34 -17.43
CA GLU A 100 -2.99 2.89 -18.72
C GLU A 100 -1.97 3.89 -19.27
N PHE A 101 -1.38 4.73 -18.43
CA PHE A 101 -0.34 5.67 -18.85
C PHE A 101 0.95 4.94 -19.27
N VAL A 102 1.34 3.88 -18.58
CA VAL A 102 2.46 3.03 -19.00
C VAL A 102 2.24 2.49 -20.41
N ASP A 103 1.07 1.94 -20.67
CA ASP A 103 0.75 1.34 -21.96
C ASP A 103 0.77 2.37 -23.10
N ASN A 104 0.25 3.55 -22.85
CA ASN A 104 0.05 4.55 -23.88
C ASN A 104 1.26 5.48 -24.10
N ASN A 105 2.06 5.75 -23.07
CA ASN A 105 3.03 6.83 -23.08
C ASN A 105 4.46 6.43 -22.77
N ILE A 106 4.67 5.39 -21.96
CA ILE A 106 6.00 4.97 -21.52
C ILE A 106 6.25 3.46 -21.69
N SER A 107 5.86 2.94 -22.83
CA SER A 107 6.03 1.53 -23.17
C SER A 107 7.47 1.01 -23.07
N SER A 108 8.47 1.90 -23.07
CA SER A 108 9.86 1.56 -22.81
C SER A 108 10.09 0.89 -21.44
N VAL A 109 9.18 1.06 -20.50
CA VAL A 109 9.17 0.33 -19.22
C VAL A 109 9.21 -1.18 -19.47
N TYR A 110 8.49 -1.68 -20.45
CA TYR A 110 8.46 -3.11 -20.78
C TYR A 110 9.76 -3.65 -21.36
N THR A 111 10.69 -2.81 -21.78
CA THR A 111 12.02 -3.24 -22.19
C THR A 111 12.82 -3.74 -21.00
N ASN A 112 12.73 -3.06 -19.86
CA ASN A 112 13.55 -3.32 -18.69
C ASN A 112 12.82 -4.14 -17.63
N TYR A 113 11.48 -4.08 -17.60
CA TYR A 113 10.66 -4.64 -16.53
C TYR A 113 9.62 -5.63 -17.05
N GLU A 114 9.34 -6.61 -16.22
CA GLU A 114 8.08 -7.34 -16.24
C GLU A 114 7.21 -6.75 -15.13
N ILE A 115 6.00 -6.31 -15.48
CA ILE A 115 5.07 -5.71 -14.53
C ILE A 115 4.22 -6.80 -13.90
N TYR A 116 4.16 -6.75 -12.59
CA TYR A 116 3.31 -7.58 -11.75
C TYR A 116 2.46 -6.69 -10.86
N VAL A 117 1.37 -7.25 -10.38
CA VAL A 117 0.49 -6.62 -9.42
C VAL A 117 0.20 -7.60 -8.29
N PHE A 118 0.31 -7.12 -7.06
CA PHE A 118 -0.02 -7.92 -5.88
C PHE A 118 -1.26 -7.35 -5.22
N THR A 119 -2.26 -8.20 -5.01
CA THR A 119 -3.50 -7.86 -4.32
C THR A 119 -3.59 -8.62 -3.01
N TYR A 120 -4.20 -7.99 -2.01
CA TYR A 120 -4.30 -8.57 -0.68
C TYR A 120 -5.53 -8.04 0.05
N ARG A 121 -5.93 -8.72 1.12
CA ARG A 121 -7.02 -8.30 1.98
C ARG A 121 -6.56 -7.19 2.94
N THR A 122 -7.04 -5.97 2.74
CA THR A 122 -6.60 -4.81 3.51
C THR A 122 -7.16 -4.79 4.93
N SER A 123 -8.28 -5.46 5.18
CA SER A 123 -8.85 -5.63 6.52
C SER A 123 -8.04 -6.56 7.44
N ASP A 124 -7.14 -7.39 6.87
CA ASP A 124 -6.27 -8.29 7.66
C ASP A 124 -5.00 -7.57 8.11
N TYR A 125 -4.32 -8.12 9.11
CA TYR A 125 -3.08 -7.57 9.66
C TYR A 125 -2.03 -7.31 8.59
N ILE A 126 -1.31 -6.20 8.71
CA ILE A 126 -0.18 -5.86 7.84
C ILE A 126 0.91 -6.95 7.90
N SER A 127 1.15 -7.52 9.08
CA SER A 127 2.10 -8.63 9.26
C SER A 127 1.73 -9.87 8.44
N ASN A 128 0.45 -10.25 8.43
CA ASN A 128 -0.05 -11.38 7.65
C ASN A 128 0.10 -11.13 6.15
N ASN A 129 -0.25 -9.92 5.71
CA ASN A 129 -0.12 -9.54 4.30
C ASN A 129 1.34 -9.43 3.86
N GLY A 130 2.24 -8.97 4.74
CA GLY A 130 3.69 -8.97 4.50
C GLY A 130 4.25 -10.39 4.35
N ARG A 131 3.82 -11.33 5.21
CA ARG A 131 4.17 -12.75 5.07
C ARG A 131 3.67 -13.34 3.75
N ARG A 132 2.40 -13.11 3.40
CA ARG A 132 1.83 -13.58 2.14
C ARG A 132 2.57 -13.03 0.93
N LEU A 133 2.95 -11.76 0.96
CA LEU A 133 3.73 -11.15 -0.09
C LEU A 133 5.07 -11.87 -0.25
N ILE A 134 5.86 -12.02 0.80
CA ILE A 134 7.18 -12.65 0.66
C ILE A 134 7.10 -14.14 0.31
N ASP A 135 6.12 -14.87 0.86
CA ASP A 135 5.91 -16.27 0.50
C ASP A 135 5.56 -16.41 -0.98
N THR A 136 4.71 -15.51 -1.50
CA THR A 136 4.34 -15.45 -2.92
C THR A 136 5.55 -15.10 -3.80
N LEU A 137 6.37 -14.13 -3.39
CA LEU A 137 7.59 -13.77 -4.14
C LEU A 137 8.57 -14.94 -4.17
N ASN A 138 8.77 -15.62 -3.05
CA ASN A 138 9.64 -16.80 -2.98
C ASN A 138 9.13 -17.97 -3.83
N ALA A 139 7.82 -18.13 -3.97
CA ALA A 139 7.24 -19.18 -4.79
C ALA A 139 7.43 -18.91 -6.30
N ASN A 140 7.37 -17.62 -6.72
CA ASN A 140 7.35 -17.26 -8.12
C ASN A 140 8.71 -16.81 -8.68
N PHE A 141 9.64 -16.38 -7.81
CA PHE A 141 10.92 -15.82 -8.23
C PHE A 141 12.10 -16.57 -7.59
N SER A 142 13.21 -16.58 -8.30
CA SER A 142 14.48 -17.15 -7.84
C SER A 142 15.31 -16.11 -7.08
N SER A 143 16.36 -16.54 -6.39
CA SER A 143 17.29 -15.63 -5.70
C SER A 143 18.11 -14.75 -6.65
N SER A 144 18.13 -15.07 -7.93
CA SER A 144 18.80 -14.27 -8.97
C SER A 144 17.87 -13.19 -9.57
N ASP A 145 16.56 -13.25 -9.29
CA ASP A 145 15.62 -12.25 -9.78
C ASP A 145 15.71 -10.97 -8.95
N LYS A 146 15.70 -9.84 -9.63
CA LYS A 146 15.62 -8.52 -9.03
C LYS A 146 14.16 -8.07 -8.97
N VAL A 147 13.62 -7.86 -7.77
CA VAL A 147 12.29 -7.35 -7.54
C VAL A 147 12.37 -5.91 -7.04
N ILE A 148 11.69 -5.00 -7.72
CA ILE A 148 11.42 -3.64 -7.27
C ILE A 148 9.91 -3.54 -7.00
N ILE A 149 9.55 -3.01 -5.84
CA ILE A 149 8.16 -2.82 -5.44
C ILE A 149 7.83 -1.34 -5.56
N LEU A 150 6.73 -1.03 -6.25
CA LEU A 150 6.09 0.27 -6.26
C LEU A 150 4.78 0.17 -5.48
N ALA A 151 4.73 0.77 -4.30
CA ALA A 151 3.64 0.59 -3.37
C ALA A 151 2.95 1.92 -3.00
N HIS A 152 1.63 1.91 -2.89
CA HIS A 152 0.86 3.06 -2.43
C HIS A 152 0.29 2.81 -1.03
N SER A 153 0.32 3.84 -0.17
CA SER A 153 -0.36 3.85 1.12
C SER A 153 0.00 2.63 1.99
N MET A 154 -0.97 1.90 2.53
CA MET A 154 -0.78 0.67 3.32
C MET A 154 0.12 -0.36 2.61
N GLY A 155 0.12 -0.38 1.27
CA GLY A 155 0.97 -1.29 0.50
C GLY A 155 2.46 -1.13 0.77
N GLY A 156 2.92 0.08 1.12
CA GLY A 156 4.30 0.31 1.52
C GLY A 156 4.66 -0.35 2.86
N LEU A 157 3.73 -0.36 3.81
CA LEU A 157 3.89 -1.08 5.08
C LEU A 157 3.90 -2.60 4.88
N VAL A 158 3.01 -3.11 4.03
CA VAL A 158 3.00 -4.54 3.64
C VAL A 158 4.32 -4.93 2.99
N SER A 159 4.84 -4.09 2.11
CA SER A 159 6.12 -4.31 1.42
C SER A 159 7.30 -4.31 2.41
N ARG A 160 7.30 -3.38 3.36
CA ARG A 160 8.34 -3.33 4.38
C ARG A 160 8.24 -4.49 5.36
N ALA A 161 7.03 -4.91 5.74
CA ALA A 161 6.82 -6.11 6.54
C ALA A 161 7.36 -7.37 5.83
N ALA A 162 7.16 -7.48 4.51
CA ALA A 162 7.74 -8.55 3.70
C ALA A 162 9.27 -8.49 3.64
N LEU A 163 9.86 -7.29 3.51
CA LEU A 163 11.30 -7.09 3.46
C LEU A 163 12.01 -7.60 4.72
N TYR A 164 11.40 -7.39 5.88
CA TYR A 164 11.95 -7.80 7.19
C TYR A 164 11.46 -9.18 7.66
N HIS A 165 10.52 -9.79 6.94
CA HIS A 165 9.96 -11.07 7.34
C HIS A 165 11.04 -12.18 7.35
N PRO A 166 11.07 -13.09 8.35
CA PRO A 166 12.03 -14.20 8.39
C PRO A 166 12.01 -15.09 7.16
N ASN A 167 10.85 -15.22 6.50
CA ASN A 167 10.71 -15.99 5.25
C ASN A 167 11.41 -15.33 4.04
N ASN A 168 11.92 -14.10 4.17
CA ASN A 168 12.68 -13.44 3.10
C ASN A 168 14.08 -14.07 2.97
N THR A 169 14.13 -15.36 2.74
CA THR A 169 15.36 -16.15 2.65
C THR A 169 16.05 -15.99 1.30
N LYS A 170 15.30 -15.80 0.24
CA LYS A 170 15.85 -15.57 -1.12
C LYS A 170 16.34 -14.13 -1.33
N ASN A 171 15.94 -13.19 -0.45
CA ASN A 171 16.31 -11.78 -0.48
C ASN A 171 16.03 -11.10 -1.84
N VAL A 172 14.96 -11.51 -2.49
CA VAL A 172 14.59 -11.05 -3.86
C VAL A 172 14.20 -9.58 -3.92
N ILE A 173 13.71 -8.99 -2.81
CA ILE A 173 13.33 -7.57 -2.75
C ILE A 173 14.60 -6.72 -2.76
N HIS A 174 14.85 -6.04 -3.88
CA HIS A 174 15.98 -5.14 -4.06
C HIS A 174 15.66 -3.74 -3.53
N ASN A 175 14.53 -3.18 -3.97
CA ASN A 175 14.10 -1.85 -3.58
C ASN A 175 12.59 -1.80 -3.39
N ILE A 176 12.16 -0.90 -2.51
CA ILE A 176 10.77 -0.49 -2.31
C ILE A 176 10.71 1.01 -2.59
N VAL A 177 9.87 1.42 -3.53
CA VAL A 177 9.50 2.80 -3.78
C VAL A 177 8.07 2.97 -3.29
N SER A 178 7.88 3.75 -2.24
CA SER A 178 6.58 3.91 -1.60
C SER A 178 6.02 5.32 -1.79
N LEU A 179 4.73 5.40 -2.00
CA LEU A 179 4.00 6.61 -2.33
C LEU A 179 2.90 6.82 -1.28
N GLY A 180 3.00 7.90 -0.50
CA GLY A 180 2.01 8.24 0.53
C GLY A 180 1.85 7.17 1.62
N THR A 181 2.88 6.40 1.93
CA THR A 181 2.80 5.32 2.93
C THR A 181 2.80 5.86 4.34
N PRO A 182 1.82 5.49 5.19
CA PRO A 182 1.75 5.92 6.59
C PRO A 182 2.70 5.10 7.48
N TYR A 183 4.01 5.36 7.39
CA TYR A 183 5.01 4.56 8.12
C TYR A 183 4.87 4.65 9.63
N TYR A 184 4.45 5.79 10.15
CA TYR A 184 4.12 5.97 11.58
C TYR A 184 2.61 5.92 11.83
N GLY A 185 1.84 5.41 10.87
CA GLY A 185 0.39 5.37 10.89
C GLY A 185 -0.24 6.68 10.41
N SER A 186 -1.57 6.71 10.51
CA SER A 186 -2.38 7.88 10.22
C SER A 186 -3.10 8.33 11.49
N PRO A 187 -3.15 9.63 11.79
CA PRO A 187 -3.96 10.14 12.91
C PRO A 187 -5.41 9.67 12.87
N PHE A 188 -5.98 9.54 11.67
CA PHE A 188 -7.36 9.07 11.51
C PHE A 188 -7.60 7.63 11.96
N SER A 189 -6.57 6.81 12.06
CA SER A 189 -6.66 5.45 12.59
C SER A 189 -6.44 5.39 14.10
N SER A 190 -6.24 6.52 14.75
CA SER A 190 -6.02 6.60 16.19
C SER A 190 -7.34 6.78 16.95
N PRO A 191 -7.56 6.05 18.07
CA PRO A 191 -8.79 6.14 18.87
C PRO A 191 -9.13 7.56 19.31
N GLN A 192 -8.15 8.41 19.49
CA GLN A 192 -8.30 9.79 19.92
C GLN A 192 -9.09 10.66 18.93
N TYR A 193 -8.92 10.41 17.61
CA TYR A 193 -9.70 11.12 16.58
C TYR A 193 -11.11 10.56 16.40
N GLN A 194 -11.37 9.35 16.91
CA GLN A 194 -12.70 8.73 16.87
C GLN A 194 -13.68 9.33 17.88
N SER A 195 -13.16 9.88 18.99
CA SER A 195 -13.99 10.46 20.06
C SER A 195 -14.42 11.90 19.79
N ASN A 196 -13.85 12.56 18.80
CA ASN A 196 -14.23 13.91 18.41
C ASN A 196 -15.31 13.82 17.33
N ASP A 197 -16.41 14.51 17.54
CA ASP A 197 -17.66 14.54 16.75
C ASP A 197 -17.49 14.94 15.26
N LEU A 198 -16.73 14.17 14.53
CA LEU A 198 -16.46 14.38 13.11
C LEU A 198 -17.37 13.49 12.27
N SER A 199 -18.67 13.79 12.33
CA SER A 199 -19.73 12.95 11.76
C SER A 199 -19.59 12.64 10.26
N ALA A 200 -18.91 13.46 9.49
CA ALA A 200 -18.67 13.22 8.07
C ALA A 200 -17.48 12.25 7.81
N ILE A 201 -16.52 12.19 8.72
CA ILE A 201 -15.33 11.36 8.62
C ILE A 201 -15.38 10.17 9.57
N SER A 202 -16.23 10.22 10.59
CA SER A 202 -16.41 9.11 11.53
C SER A 202 -16.78 7.79 10.84
N SER A 203 -17.45 7.82 9.70
CA SER A 203 -17.71 6.62 8.91
C SER A 203 -16.43 6.06 8.28
N VAL A 204 -15.54 6.90 7.76
CA VAL A 204 -14.26 6.47 7.17
C VAL A 204 -13.31 6.01 8.27
N VAL A 205 -13.18 6.79 9.34
CA VAL A 205 -12.36 6.48 10.51
C VAL A 205 -12.88 5.23 11.22
N GLY A 206 -14.18 5.09 11.41
CA GLY A 206 -14.80 3.91 12.03
C GLY A 206 -14.52 2.62 11.25
N PHE A 207 -14.38 2.68 9.95
CA PHE A 207 -14.01 1.54 9.12
C PHE A 207 -12.55 1.14 9.31
N VAL A 208 -11.65 2.10 9.22
CA VAL A 208 -10.22 1.87 9.35
C VAL A 208 -9.92 1.20 10.69
N THR A 209 -10.52 1.68 11.77
CA THR A 209 -10.25 1.18 13.13
C THR A 209 -11.02 -0.07 13.50
N GLY A 210 -12.08 -0.41 12.77
CA GLY A 210 -12.90 -1.60 13.02
C GLY A 210 -12.24 -2.92 12.60
N THR A 211 -11.20 -2.87 11.77
CA THR A 211 -10.52 -4.06 11.24
C THR A 211 -9.11 -4.22 11.80
N PRO A 212 -8.53 -5.43 11.81
CA PRO A 212 -7.13 -5.64 12.18
C PRO A 212 -6.15 -4.76 11.39
N GLY A 213 -6.28 -4.71 10.07
CA GLY A 213 -5.44 -3.87 9.21
C GLY A 213 -5.61 -2.39 9.49
N GLY A 214 -6.84 -1.94 9.79
CA GLY A 214 -7.11 -0.58 10.21
C GLY A 214 -6.46 -0.22 11.54
N LYS A 215 -6.45 -1.13 12.51
CA LYS A 215 -5.75 -0.94 13.78
C LYS A 215 -4.24 -0.83 13.60
N ASP A 216 -3.68 -1.64 12.69
CA ASP A 216 -2.26 -1.56 12.34
C ASP A 216 -1.86 -0.22 11.71
N LEU A 217 -2.82 0.53 11.15
CA LEU A 217 -2.61 1.88 10.62
C LEU A 217 -2.70 2.98 11.68
N GLY A 218 -2.98 2.64 12.94
CA GLY A 218 -3.03 3.62 14.05
C GLY A 218 -1.71 4.39 14.15
N TYR A 219 -1.83 5.71 14.32
CA TYR A 219 -0.66 6.58 14.46
C TYR A 219 0.15 6.21 15.70
N THR A 220 1.46 6.25 15.60
CA THR A 220 2.36 6.06 16.73
C THR A 220 3.35 7.20 16.83
N ASN A 221 3.45 7.74 18.03
CA ASN A 221 4.46 8.73 18.43
C ASN A 221 5.09 8.37 19.78
N GLY A 222 4.87 7.11 20.21
CA GLY A 222 5.41 6.59 21.47
C GLY A 222 6.78 5.93 21.31
N GLY A 223 7.28 5.39 22.39
CA GLY A 223 8.51 4.61 22.41
C GLY A 223 9.75 5.38 21.98
N THR A 224 10.55 4.77 21.12
CA THR A 224 11.82 5.33 20.63
C THR A 224 11.65 6.53 19.71
N LEU A 225 10.46 6.73 19.15
CA LEU A 225 10.16 7.86 18.28
C LEU A 225 9.80 9.13 19.07
N GLY A 226 9.38 8.97 20.35
CA GLY A 226 8.80 10.05 21.15
C GLY A 226 9.72 11.23 21.48
N SER A 227 11.05 11.10 21.35
CA SER A 227 12.00 12.13 21.76
C SER A 227 12.31 13.18 20.69
N ASN A 228 11.93 12.96 19.43
CA ASN A 228 12.32 13.79 18.29
C ASN A 228 11.15 14.13 17.36
N LEU A 229 9.96 14.28 17.93
CA LEU A 229 8.77 14.68 17.16
C LEU A 229 8.92 16.12 16.68
N LEU A 230 8.45 16.37 15.47
CA LEU A 230 8.29 17.72 14.99
C LEU A 230 7.25 18.47 15.84
N PRO A 231 7.39 19.79 16.06
CA PRO A 231 6.40 20.55 16.79
C PRO A 231 4.99 20.33 16.22
N GLY A 232 4.04 19.99 17.07
CA GLY A 232 2.64 19.77 16.70
C GLY A 232 2.27 18.32 16.33
N GLU A 233 3.22 17.41 16.18
CA GLU A 233 2.94 16.02 15.76
C GLU A 233 2.74 15.04 16.93
N TYR A 234 2.77 15.52 18.15
CA TYR A 234 2.52 14.68 19.33
C TYR A 234 1.04 14.47 19.58
N ILE A 235 0.59 13.22 19.58
CA ILE A 235 -0.74 12.82 20.06
C ILE A 235 -0.56 12.05 21.37
N SER A 236 -1.14 12.56 22.45
CA SER A 236 -1.09 11.89 23.75
C SER A 236 -1.64 10.47 23.67
N ASN A 237 -0.92 9.51 24.27
CA ASN A 237 -1.29 8.08 24.30
C ASN A 237 -1.41 7.40 22.91
N SER A 238 -0.86 8.00 21.87
CA SER A 238 -0.80 7.35 20.57
C SER A 238 0.34 6.35 20.56
N TYR A 239 0.00 5.07 20.57
CA TYR A 239 0.95 3.97 20.53
C TYR A 239 0.43 2.81 19.71
N ASN A 240 1.22 2.39 18.74
CA ASN A 240 0.97 1.23 17.92
C ASN A 240 2.17 0.28 18.00
N ALA A 241 2.04 -0.73 18.83
CA ALA A 241 3.13 -1.67 19.12
C ALA A 241 3.66 -2.38 17.88
N TYR A 242 2.78 -2.66 16.91
CA TYR A 242 3.19 -3.30 15.67
C TYR A 242 4.08 -2.37 14.83
N LEU A 243 3.65 -1.13 14.61
CA LEU A 243 4.47 -0.17 13.85
C LEU A 243 5.78 0.15 14.56
N GLU A 244 5.76 0.32 15.89
CA GLU A 244 6.98 0.52 16.68
C GLU A 244 7.97 -0.64 16.47
N SER A 245 7.50 -1.88 16.56
CA SER A 245 8.32 -3.05 16.32
C SER A 245 8.88 -3.11 14.89
N LEU A 246 8.04 -2.79 13.89
CA LEU A 246 8.45 -2.77 12.49
C LEU A 246 9.48 -1.65 12.24
N LEU A 247 9.24 -0.45 12.75
CA LEU A 247 10.12 0.72 12.59
C LEU A 247 11.47 0.55 13.29
N GLY A 248 11.52 -0.20 14.38
CA GLY A 248 12.77 -0.55 15.06
C GLY A 248 13.74 -1.40 14.22
N GLN A 249 13.25 -2.01 13.15
CA GLN A 249 14.07 -2.79 12.21
C GLN A 249 14.61 -1.86 11.12
N THR A 250 15.87 -1.44 11.21
CA THR A 250 16.43 -0.42 10.31
C THR A 250 17.48 -0.94 9.32
N SER A 251 17.95 -2.18 9.50
CA SER A 251 19.09 -2.74 8.76
C SER A 251 18.91 -2.85 7.24
N LYS A 252 17.66 -2.82 6.76
CA LYS A 252 17.32 -2.91 5.32
C LYS A 252 16.65 -1.65 4.79
N ASP A 253 16.53 -0.59 5.57
CA ASP A 253 15.81 0.64 5.16
C ASP A 253 16.54 1.42 4.05
N SER A 254 17.83 1.18 3.85
CA SER A 254 18.55 1.68 2.66
C SER A 254 17.99 1.14 1.33
N LYS A 255 17.12 0.15 1.36
CA LYS A 255 16.37 -0.34 0.19
C LYS A 255 15.03 0.38 -0.01
N VAL A 256 14.65 1.28 0.89
CA VAL A 256 13.35 1.96 0.86
C VAL A 256 13.54 3.41 0.44
N SER A 257 12.78 3.84 -0.56
CA SER A 257 12.65 5.24 -0.98
C SER A 257 11.22 5.69 -0.80
N VAL A 258 11.02 6.87 -0.24
CA VAL A 258 9.70 7.35 0.14
C VAL A 258 9.34 8.63 -0.60
N TYR A 259 8.19 8.63 -1.24
CA TYR A 259 7.52 9.80 -1.76
C TYR A 259 6.32 10.11 -0.88
N TYR A 260 6.14 11.35 -0.47
CA TYR A 260 5.05 11.77 0.39
C TYR A 260 4.39 13.04 -0.12
N GLY A 261 3.07 13.08 -0.04
CA GLY A 261 2.28 14.24 -0.43
C GLY A 261 2.28 15.31 0.66
N ASP A 262 2.19 16.56 0.24
CA ASP A 262 2.13 17.71 1.14
C ASP A 262 1.23 18.79 0.52
N LEU A 263 0.05 18.94 1.09
CA LEU A 263 -0.91 19.98 0.69
C LEU A 263 -0.53 21.37 1.20
N ALA A 264 0.48 21.46 2.08
CA ALA A 264 1.00 22.72 2.64
C ALA A 264 -0.11 23.64 3.18
N GLY A 265 -1.16 23.07 3.78
CA GLY A 265 -2.33 23.77 4.31
C GLY A 265 -3.36 24.22 3.25
N SER A 266 -3.12 23.98 1.96
CA SER A 266 -4.07 24.29 0.89
C SER A 266 -5.02 23.13 0.65
N CYS A 267 -6.07 23.02 1.45
CA CYS A 267 -6.98 21.88 1.43
C CYS A 267 -8.05 21.95 0.32
N SER A 268 -8.20 23.07 -0.37
CA SER A 268 -9.21 23.25 -1.43
C SER A 268 -8.75 22.70 -2.78
N GLY A 269 -9.70 22.24 -3.59
CA GLY A 269 -9.43 21.78 -4.96
C GLY A 269 -9.04 20.29 -5.06
N HIS A 270 -9.13 19.56 -3.96
CA HIS A 270 -8.89 18.13 -3.88
C HIS A 270 -10.19 17.33 -3.75
N ASP A 271 -10.11 16.01 -3.85
CA ASP A 271 -11.25 15.15 -3.52
C ASP A 271 -11.77 15.44 -2.12
N ILE A 272 -13.09 15.39 -1.95
CA ILE A 272 -13.76 15.81 -0.71
C ILE A 272 -13.23 15.10 0.52
N ILE A 273 -12.81 13.84 0.39
CA ILE A 273 -12.26 13.05 1.51
C ILE A 273 -10.92 13.65 1.94
N TYR A 274 -10.03 13.93 1.01
CA TYR A 274 -8.68 14.44 1.30
C TYR A 274 -8.70 15.91 1.66
N ALA A 275 -9.55 16.71 1.03
CA ALA A 275 -9.80 18.11 1.40
C ALA A 275 -10.32 18.22 2.84
N SER A 276 -11.28 17.39 3.21
CA SER A 276 -11.82 17.32 4.57
C SER A 276 -10.76 16.83 5.56
N GLY A 277 -10.02 15.77 5.20
CA GLY A 277 -8.93 15.26 6.03
C GLY A 277 -7.85 16.31 6.30
N CYS A 278 -7.42 17.02 5.27
CA CYS A 278 -6.48 18.14 5.38
C CYS A 278 -7.02 19.25 6.31
N THR A 279 -8.27 19.67 6.13
CA THR A 279 -8.90 20.70 6.99
C THR A 279 -8.92 20.29 8.44
N ILE A 280 -9.26 19.03 8.72
CA ILE A 280 -9.30 18.49 10.08
C ILE A 280 -7.90 18.44 10.68
N LEU A 281 -6.93 17.88 9.99
CA LEU A 281 -5.56 17.78 10.47
C LEU A 281 -4.95 19.17 10.75
N ASN A 282 -5.34 20.18 9.98
CA ASN A 282 -4.90 21.56 10.20
C ASN A 282 -5.61 22.26 11.37
N SER A 283 -6.84 21.88 11.68
CA SER A 283 -7.66 22.55 12.71
C SER A 283 -7.63 21.88 14.08
N THR A 284 -7.09 20.67 14.18
CA THR A 284 -7.01 19.91 15.43
C THR A 284 -5.83 20.35 16.30
N THR A 285 -5.79 19.88 17.54
CA THR A 285 -4.64 20.04 18.41
C THR A 285 -4.18 18.64 18.82
N PRO A 286 -2.98 18.23 18.47
CA PRO A 286 -1.97 18.93 17.66
C PRO A 286 -2.36 19.13 16.19
N GLN A 287 -1.77 20.14 15.57
CA GLN A 287 -1.96 20.43 14.15
C GLN A 287 -0.99 19.64 13.28
N PHE A 288 -1.47 19.18 12.12
CA PHE A 288 -0.64 18.52 11.10
C PHE A 288 -0.76 19.27 9.76
N PRO A 289 -0.11 20.44 9.62
CA PRO A 289 -0.25 21.28 8.45
C PRO A 289 0.34 20.66 7.18
N ASN A 290 1.35 19.81 7.34
CA ASN A 290 2.00 19.12 6.24
C ASN A 290 1.44 17.70 6.15
N THR A 291 0.49 17.51 5.25
CA THR A 291 -0.26 16.26 5.09
C THR A 291 -0.76 16.12 3.65
N ASP A 292 -0.97 14.89 3.21
CA ASP A 292 -1.67 14.58 1.96
C ASP A 292 -3.19 14.45 2.13
N GLY A 293 -3.71 14.86 3.29
CA GLY A 293 -5.12 14.75 3.68
C GLY A 293 -5.46 13.47 4.43
N ILE A 294 -4.58 12.48 4.50
CA ILE A 294 -4.73 11.22 5.25
C ILE A 294 -3.48 10.91 6.07
N VAL A 295 -2.31 11.09 5.49
CA VAL A 295 -1.01 10.77 6.07
C VAL A 295 -0.25 12.07 6.32
N THR A 296 0.28 12.24 7.52
CA THR A 296 1.14 13.38 7.82
C THR A 296 2.46 13.26 7.06
N ALA A 297 3.06 14.36 6.66
CA ALA A 297 4.37 14.35 6.00
C ALA A 297 5.45 13.70 6.88
N TYR A 298 5.36 13.87 8.19
CA TYR A 298 6.23 13.20 9.16
C TYR A 298 6.15 11.67 9.06
N SER A 299 4.92 11.12 9.01
CA SER A 299 4.70 9.69 8.83
C SER A 299 5.14 9.23 7.43
N GLY A 300 4.76 9.97 6.39
CA GLY A 300 5.04 9.62 5.00
C GLY A 300 6.52 9.60 4.64
N GLN A 301 7.31 10.51 5.23
CA GLN A 301 8.76 10.58 4.98
C GLN A 301 9.59 9.58 5.80
N MET A 302 8.98 8.81 6.71
CA MET A 302 9.70 7.86 7.56
C MET A 302 10.91 8.52 8.25
N TYR A 303 10.66 9.63 8.94
CA TYR A 303 11.64 10.66 9.30
C TYR A 303 12.88 10.15 10.03
N HIS A 304 12.72 9.20 10.96
CA HIS A 304 13.82 8.69 11.80
C HIS A 304 14.60 7.52 11.19
N ASN A 305 14.13 6.94 10.10
CA ASN A 305 14.74 5.73 9.54
C ASN A 305 15.73 6.07 8.40
N PRO A 306 16.81 5.30 8.24
CA PRO A 306 17.86 5.59 7.24
C PRO A 306 17.45 5.13 5.84
N VAL A 307 16.40 5.72 5.27
CA VAL A 307 15.90 5.39 3.92
C VAL A 307 16.83 5.90 2.82
N ALA A 308 16.76 5.27 1.63
CA ALA A 308 17.59 5.63 0.48
C ALA A 308 17.29 7.04 -0.06
N GLY A 309 16.04 7.48 0.00
CA GLY A 309 15.62 8.80 -0.44
C GLY A 309 14.28 9.22 0.14
N ARG A 310 14.10 10.54 0.30
CA ARG A 310 12.86 11.18 0.72
C ARG A 310 12.49 12.26 -0.27
N PHE A 311 11.29 12.18 -0.84
CA PHE A 311 10.85 13.08 -1.88
C PHE A 311 9.47 13.64 -1.54
N SER A 312 9.41 14.94 -1.28
CA SER A 312 8.14 15.64 -1.08
C SER A 312 7.47 15.93 -2.41
N GLN A 313 6.16 15.71 -2.44
CA GLN A 313 5.33 16.08 -3.58
C GLN A 313 4.31 17.14 -3.14
N SER A 314 4.66 18.39 -3.36
CA SER A 314 3.83 19.53 -2.96
C SER A 314 2.54 19.59 -3.78
N GLY A 315 1.42 19.90 -3.11
CA GLY A 315 0.11 20.04 -3.74
C GLY A 315 -0.56 18.73 -4.15
N PHE A 316 -0.05 17.58 -3.70
CA PHE A 316 -0.61 16.27 -3.99
C PHE A 316 -1.35 15.71 -2.77
N ASP A 317 -2.60 15.34 -2.97
CA ASP A 317 -3.38 14.58 -2.00
C ASP A 317 -3.01 13.08 -2.04
N HIS A 318 -3.54 12.33 -1.09
CA HIS A 318 -3.24 10.93 -0.91
C HIS A 318 -3.56 10.07 -2.16
N SER A 319 -4.63 10.39 -2.90
CA SER A 319 -4.97 9.66 -4.12
C SER A 319 -4.06 10.01 -5.29
N GLN A 320 -3.64 11.27 -5.37
CA GLN A 320 -2.72 11.73 -6.40
C GLN A 320 -1.34 11.10 -6.26
N MET A 321 -0.96 10.66 -5.05
CA MET A 321 0.26 9.88 -4.85
C MET A 321 0.27 8.55 -5.61
N SER A 322 -0.88 7.98 -5.95
CA SER A 322 -0.99 6.83 -6.87
C SER A 322 -1.30 7.24 -8.32
N PHE A 323 -1.00 8.49 -8.68
CA PHE A 323 -1.20 9.07 -10.00
C PHE A 323 -2.68 9.21 -10.41
N ARG A 324 -3.60 9.00 -9.48
CA ARG A 324 -5.03 9.24 -9.69
C ARG A 324 -5.33 10.72 -9.62
N ASN A 325 -6.31 11.12 -10.40
CA ASN A 325 -6.86 12.45 -10.35
C ASN A 325 -8.39 12.42 -10.35
N PRO A 326 -9.02 12.04 -9.25
CA PRO A 326 -10.46 11.85 -9.18
C PRO A 326 -11.23 13.18 -9.24
N ALA A 327 -10.68 14.27 -8.71
CA ALA A 327 -11.41 15.51 -8.50
C ALA A 327 -11.14 16.59 -9.55
N ASN A 328 -9.98 16.58 -10.20
CA ASN A 328 -9.58 17.66 -11.11
C ASN A 328 -8.84 17.18 -12.36
N PRO A 329 -9.53 17.05 -13.50
CA PRO A 329 -8.89 16.65 -14.77
C PRO A 329 -7.72 17.54 -15.19
N SER A 330 -7.64 18.79 -14.73
CA SER A 330 -6.54 19.70 -15.06
C SER A 330 -5.21 19.27 -14.46
N ASN A 331 -5.20 18.44 -13.41
CA ASN A 331 -4.00 17.93 -12.79
C ASN A 331 -3.48 16.64 -13.43
N THR A 332 -4.12 16.12 -14.47
CA THR A 332 -3.67 14.88 -15.14
C THR A 332 -2.23 14.99 -15.62
N ALA A 333 -1.86 16.13 -16.21
CA ALA A 333 -0.47 16.34 -16.64
C ALA A 333 0.53 16.32 -15.48
N ALA A 334 0.18 16.89 -14.32
CA ALA A 334 1.01 16.86 -13.13
C ALA A 334 1.16 15.45 -12.58
N ALA A 335 0.07 14.66 -12.52
CA ALA A 335 0.09 13.26 -12.10
C ALA A 335 0.96 12.41 -13.05
N GLN A 336 0.85 12.61 -14.35
CA GLN A 336 1.68 11.93 -15.36
C GLN A 336 3.16 12.30 -15.26
N ALA A 337 3.48 13.58 -15.04
CA ALA A 337 4.83 14.05 -14.83
C ALA A 337 5.45 13.46 -13.55
N PHE A 338 4.67 13.39 -12.48
CA PHE A 338 5.09 12.75 -11.23
C PHE A 338 5.36 11.26 -11.45
N PHE A 339 4.46 10.54 -12.11
CA PHE A 339 4.68 9.13 -12.43
C PHE A 339 5.93 8.91 -13.29
N THR A 340 6.13 9.73 -14.30
CA THR A 340 7.36 9.68 -15.13
C THR A 340 8.62 9.89 -14.29
N THR A 341 8.58 10.81 -13.33
CA THR A 341 9.67 11.06 -12.39
C THR A 341 9.95 9.81 -11.53
N VAL A 342 8.91 9.18 -10.99
CA VAL A 342 9.04 7.95 -10.19
C VAL A 342 9.62 6.80 -11.02
N ILE A 343 9.14 6.61 -12.24
CA ILE A 343 9.69 5.56 -13.14
C ILE A 343 11.13 5.86 -13.53
N THR A 344 11.47 7.12 -13.76
CA THR A 344 12.87 7.52 -14.03
C THR A 344 13.77 7.20 -12.85
N TYR A 345 13.29 7.48 -11.62
CA TYR A 345 14.01 7.09 -10.42
C TYR A 345 14.19 5.56 -10.32
N ILE A 346 13.13 4.80 -10.56
CA ILE A 346 13.17 3.32 -10.57
C ILE A 346 14.17 2.79 -11.61
N ASN A 347 14.30 3.43 -12.77
CA ASN A 347 15.25 3.05 -13.80
C ASN A 347 16.72 3.26 -13.36
N GLY A 348 16.96 4.08 -12.36
CA GLY A 348 18.29 4.31 -11.79
C GLY A 348 18.68 3.36 -10.65
N LEU A 349 17.74 2.53 -10.17
CA LEU A 349 17.96 1.55 -9.11
C LEU A 349 18.55 0.26 -9.69
#